data_a89af84f6171be8f962680004c376284
#
_entry.id   a89af84f6171be8f962680004c376284
#
_cell.length_a   1.000
_cell.length_b   1.000
_cell.length_c   1.000
_cell.angle_alpha   90.00
_cell.angle_beta   90.00
_cell.angle_gamma   90.00
#
_symmetry.space_group_name_H-M   'P 1'
#
loop_
_entity.id
_entity.type
_entity.pdbx_description
1 polymer ?
#
loop_
_entity_poly.entity_id
_entity_poly.type
_entity_poly.pdbx_seq_one_letter_code
_entity_poly.pdbx_strand_id
1 'polypeptide(L)'
;ALDAELDEKRAAAAKEAEAYAQQQRDAAREQADKLVATARENAENDRKKIVAEANREAVSIAEAAMEKLLAKETSRAYDAFVNAAEGEEKHEHE
;
A
#
# COMPACT_ATOMS: atom_id res chain seq x y z
N ALA A 1 34.94 59.69 4.61
CA ALA A 1 34.59 60.28 3.33
C ALA A 1 33.53 59.44 2.60
N LEU A 2 33.14 59.90 1.42
CA LEU A 2 32.04 59.34 0.61
C LEU A 2 32.28 57.88 0.21
N ASP A 3 33.54 57.52 -0.12
CA ASP A 3 33.91 56.15 -0.53
C ASP A 3 33.75 55.14 0.63
N ALA A 4 34.12 55.54 1.85
CA ALA A 4 33.98 54.72 3.05
C ALA A 4 32.51 54.49 3.40
N GLU A 5 31.65 55.52 3.25
CA GLU A 5 30.23 55.41 3.44
C GLU A 5 29.56 54.51 2.42
N LEU A 6 29.97 54.57 1.17
CA LEU A 6 29.50 53.69 0.09
C LEU A 6 29.92 52.25 0.36
N ASP A 7 31.14 52.01 0.80
CA ASP A 7 31.63 50.69 1.12
C ASP A 7 30.88 50.09 2.29
N GLU A 8 30.55 50.88 3.31
CA GLU A 8 29.74 50.45 4.44
C GLU A 8 28.30 50.06 3.99
N LYS A 9 27.70 50.88 3.12
CA LYS A 9 26.37 50.60 2.58
C LYS A 9 26.35 49.33 1.73
N ARG A 10 27.37 49.13 0.90
CA ARG A 10 27.53 47.94 0.10
C ARG A 10 27.70 46.70 0.96
N ALA A 11 28.52 46.78 2.02
CA ALA A 11 28.73 45.68 2.95
C ALA A 11 27.46 45.36 3.71
N ALA A 12 26.72 46.36 4.16
CA ALA A 12 25.43 46.17 4.84
C ALA A 12 24.39 45.53 3.90
N ALA A 13 24.33 46.00 2.65
CA ALA A 13 23.41 45.44 1.64
C ALA A 13 23.76 43.99 1.30
N ALA A 14 25.05 43.68 1.19
CA ALA A 14 25.52 42.32 0.96
C ALA A 14 25.16 41.38 2.13
N LYS A 15 25.31 41.88 3.36
CA LYS A 15 24.96 41.14 4.56
C LYS A 15 23.45 40.87 4.64
N GLU A 16 22.62 41.88 4.35
CA GLU A 16 21.18 41.72 4.28
C GLU A 16 20.75 40.72 3.20
N ALA A 17 21.35 40.81 2.01
CA ALA A 17 21.08 39.92 0.90
C ALA A 17 21.44 38.46 1.27
N GLU A 18 22.59 38.26 1.93
CA GLU A 18 23.00 36.94 2.39
C GLU A 18 22.08 36.39 3.48
N ALA A 19 21.67 37.21 4.44
CA ALA A 19 20.72 36.82 5.48
C ALA A 19 19.36 36.43 4.87
N TYR A 20 18.87 37.20 3.90
CA TYR A 20 17.65 36.90 3.18
C TYR A 20 17.78 35.57 2.40
N ALA A 21 18.87 35.39 1.67
CA ALA A 21 19.13 34.17 0.93
C ALA A 21 19.19 32.95 1.85
N GLN A 22 19.83 33.08 3.03
CA GLN A 22 19.91 32.02 4.01
C GLN A 22 18.50 31.68 4.57
N GLN A 23 17.73 32.72 4.86
CA GLN A 23 16.34 32.54 5.34
C GLN A 23 15.48 31.81 4.29
N GLN A 24 15.63 32.13 3.02
CA GLN A 24 14.93 31.47 1.92
C GLN A 24 15.37 30.00 1.77
N ARG A 25 16.66 29.75 1.90
CA ARG A 25 17.19 28.37 1.86
C ARG A 25 16.66 27.54 3.04
N ASP A 26 16.64 28.10 4.22
CA ASP A 26 16.12 27.43 5.42
C ASP A 26 14.63 27.13 5.30
N ALA A 27 13.85 28.09 4.81
CA ALA A 27 12.43 27.91 4.55
C ALA A 27 12.15 26.83 3.50
N ALA A 28 12.94 26.83 2.41
CA ALA A 28 12.85 25.83 1.36
C ALA A 28 13.18 24.42 1.87
N ARG A 29 14.22 24.31 2.71
CA ARG A 29 14.61 23.05 3.34
C ARG A 29 13.53 22.53 4.25
N GLU A 30 12.95 23.38 5.09
CA GLU A 30 11.85 23.01 5.97
C GLU A 30 10.64 22.52 5.17
N GLN A 31 10.30 23.21 4.09
CA GLN A 31 9.22 22.82 3.19
C GLN A 31 9.50 21.47 2.52
N ALA A 32 10.73 21.27 2.05
CA ALA A 32 11.16 20.01 1.46
C ALA A 32 11.08 18.85 2.46
N ASP A 33 11.53 19.07 3.69
CA ASP A 33 11.47 18.08 4.76
C ASP A 33 10.02 17.69 5.08
N LYS A 34 9.11 18.66 5.12
CA LYS A 34 7.68 18.41 5.31
C LYS A 34 7.07 17.61 4.16
N LEU A 35 7.45 17.94 2.93
CA LEU A 35 6.99 17.21 1.74
C LEU A 35 7.45 15.74 1.78
N VAL A 36 8.73 15.52 2.13
CA VAL A 36 9.27 14.16 2.25
C VAL A 36 8.55 13.39 3.37
N ALA A 37 8.34 14.02 4.52
CA ALA A 37 7.64 13.38 5.63
C ALA A 37 6.21 12.99 5.26
N THR A 38 5.48 13.90 4.59
CA THR A 38 4.12 13.64 4.11
C THR A 38 4.08 12.53 3.07
N ALA A 39 5.04 12.56 2.12
CA ALA A 39 5.15 11.52 1.09
C ALA A 39 5.41 10.13 1.70
N ARG A 40 6.28 10.06 2.70
CA ARG A 40 6.56 8.79 3.41
C ARG A 40 5.35 8.28 4.18
N GLU A 41 4.63 9.18 4.84
CA GLU A 41 3.39 8.82 5.53
C GLU A 41 2.34 8.29 4.57
N ASN A 42 2.14 8.98 3.44
CA ASN A 42 1.20 8.55 2.40
C ASN A 42 1.61 7.21 1.80
N ALA A 43 2.90 7.02 1.53
CA ALA A 43 3.42 5.75 1.00
C ALA A 43 3.20 4.60 1.99
N GLU A 44 3.41 4.84 3.29
CA GLU A 44 3.15 3.83 4.33
C GLU A 44 1.67 3.49 4.44
N ASN A 45 0.80 4.50 4.37
CA ASN A 45 -0.65 4.28 4.37
C ASN A 45 -1.11 3.50 3.14
N ASP A 46 -0.56 3.82 1.96
CA ASP A 46 -0.84 3.10 0.72
C ASP A 46 -0.37 1.66 0.80
N ARG A 47 0.83 1.44 1.36
CA ARG A 47 1.36 0.09 1.59
C ARG A 47 0.41 -0.75 2.45
N LYS A 48 -0.08 -0.18 3.54
CA LYS A 48 -1.03 -0.86 4.43
C LYS A 48 -2.33 -1.21 3.71
N LYS A 49 -2.84 -0.31 2.89
CA LYS A 49 -4.05 -0.56 2.08
C LYS A 49 -3.84 -1.68 1.08
N ILE A 50 -2.73 -1.65 0.36
CA ILE A 50 -2.38 -2.66 -0.63
C ILE A 50 -2.26 -4.04 0.03
N VAL A 51 -1.57 -4.13 1.17
CA VAL A 51 -1.43 -5.38 1.92
C VAL A 51 -2.80 -5.88 2.41
N ALA A 52 -3.63 -4.99 2.94
CA ALA A 52 -4.97 -5.35 3.39
C ALA A 52 -5.85 -5.86 2.25
N GLU A 53 -5.80 -5.23 1.07
CA GLU A 53 -6.53 -5.67 -0.12
C GLU A 53 -6.01 -7.01 -0.62
N ALA A 54 -4.68 -7.18 -0.69
CA ALA A 54 -4.07 -8.44 -1.10
C ALA A 54 -4.47 -9.59 -0.17
N ASN A 55 -4.50 -9.34 1.13
CA ASN A 55 -4.94 -10.33 2.12
C ASN A 55 -6.41 -10.69 1.94
N ARG A 56 -7.28 -9.71 1.68
CA ARG A 56 -8.70 -9.95 1.41
C ARG A 56 -8.90 -10.79 0.15
N GLU A 57 -8.18 -10.47 -0.90
CA GLU A 57 -8.23 -11.24 -2.16
C GLU A 57 -7.74 -12.67 -1.94
N ALA A 58 -6.64 -12.83 -1.20
CA ALA A 58 -6.11 -14.17 -0.90
C ALA A 58 -7.11 -15.01 -0.11
N VAL A 59 -7.76 -14.42 0.90
CA VAL A 59 -8.82 -15.08 1.67
C VAL A 59 -10.01 -15.45 0.79
N SER A 60 -10.43 -14.52 -0.07
CA SER A 60 -11.54 -14.74 -1.00
C SER A 60 -11.25 -15.89 -1.97
N ILE A 61 -10.05 -15.94 -2.52
CA ILE A 61 -9.58 -17.02 -3.40
C ILE A 61 -9.55 -18.35 -2.66
N ALA A 62 -9.03 -18.35 -1.42
CA ALA A 62 -8.98 -19.55 -0.58
C ALA A 62 -10.38 -20.07 -0.26
N GLU A 63 -11.32 -19.19 0.08
CA GLU A 63 -12.71 -19.54 0.33
C GLU A 63 -13.36 -20.15 -0.91
N ALA A 64 -13.17 -19.54 -2.08
CA ALA A 64 -13.71 -20.05 -3.34
C ALA A 64 -13.13 -21.42 -3.69
N ALA A 65 -11.84 -21.62 -3.46
CA ALA A 65 -11.17 -22.90 -3.68
C ALA A 65 -11.72 -23.97 -2.73
N MET A 66 -11.93 -23.62 -1.46
CA MET A 66 -12.52 -24.53 -0.47
C MET A 66 -13.95 -24.91 -0.84
N GLU A 67 -14.77 -23.97 -1.27
CA GLU A 67 -16.14 -24.23 -1.74
C GLU A 67 -16.15 -25.21 -2.92
N LYS A 68 -15.26 -25.02 -3.88
CA LYS A 68 -15.13 -25.94 -5.02
C LYS A 68 -14.71 -27.34 -4.59
N LEU A 69 -13.76 -27.45 -3.68
CA LEU A 69 -13.32 -28.73 -3.14
C LEU A 69 -14.44 -29.46 -2.39
N LEU A 70 -15.15 -28.73 -1.54
CA LEU A 70 -16.29 -29.26 -0.80
C LEU A 70 -17.41 -29.73 -1.74
N ALA A 71 -17.72 -28.95 -2.78
CA ALA A 71 -18.72 -29.32 -3.76
C ALA A 71 -18.33 -30.61 -4.51
N LYS A 72 -17.04 -30.72 -4.89
CA LYS A 72 -16.51 -31.92 -5.54
C LYS A 72 -16.59 -33.15 -4.63
N GLU A 73 -16.19 -33.01 -3.37
CA GLU A 73 -16.24 -34.11 -2.39
C GLU A 73 -17.69 -34.53 -2.10
N THR A 74 -18.60 -33.58 -1.94
CA THR A 74 -20.01 -33.84 -1.74
C THR A 74 -20.60 -34.57 -2.94
N SER A 75 -20.28 -34.14 -4.15
CA SER A 75 -20.72 -34.79 -5.39
C SER A 75 -20.19 -36.22 -5.51
N ARG A 76 -18.90 -36.44 -5.20
CA ARG A 76 -18.30 -37.78 -5.18
C ARG A 76 -18.95 -38.70 -4.15
N ALA A 77 -19.20 -38.19 -2.95
CA ALA A 77 -19.86 -38.94 -1.89
C ALA A 77 -21.28 -39.32 -2.29
N TYR A 78 -22.02 -38.42 -2.90
CA TYR A 78 -23.34 -38.67 -3.44
C TYR A 78 -23.32 -39.73 -4.54
N ASP A 79 -22.43 -39.61 -5.52
CA ASP A 79 -22.26 -40.57 -6.61
C ASP A 79 -21.90 -41.96 -6.09
N ALA A 80 -20.99 -42.04 -5.13
CA ALA A 80 -20.62 -43.28 -4.48
C ALA A 80 -21.82 -43.94 -3.77
N PHE A 81 -22.63 -43.16 -3.11
CA PHE A 81 -23.85 -43.62 -2.42
C PHE A 81 -24.88 -44.17 -3.44
N VAL A 82 -25.12 -43.43 -4.52
CA VAL A 82 -26.05 -43.85 -5.58
C VAL A 82 -25.58 -45.10 -6.25
N ASN A 83 -24.28 -45.22 -6.57
CA ASN A 83 -23.69 -46.43 -7.16
C ASN A 83 -23.82 -47.62 -6.24
N ALA A 84 -23.59 -47.45 -4.94
CA ALA A 84 -23.76 -48.53 -3.95
C ALA A 84 -25.22 -48.96 -3.87
N ALA A 85 -26.17 -48.03 -3.86
CA ALA A 85 -27.61 -48.32 -3.83
C ALA A 85 -28.05 -49.06 -5.11
N GLU A 86 -27.59 -48.64 -6.28
CA GLU A 86 -27.86 -49.30 -7.58
C GLU A 86 -27.22 -50.74 -7.61
N GLY A 87 -26.03 -50.88 -7.05
CA GLY A 87 -25.36 -52.16 -6.95
C GLY A 87 -26.13 -53.14 -6.07
N GLU A 88 -26.69 -52.69 -4.94
CA GLU A 88 -27.55 -53.47 -4.06
C GLU A 88 -28.86 -53.89 -4.74
N GLU A 89 -29.54 -52.99 -5.45
CA GLU A 89 -30.72 -53.29 -6.22
C GLU A 89 -30.47 -54.37 -7.28
N LYS A 90 -29.37 -54.30 -8.02
CA LYS A 90 -28.96 -55.32 -8.99
C LYS A 90 -28.68 -56.65 -8.31
N HIS A 91 -28.16 -56.66 -7.11
CA HIS A 91 -27.88 -57.89 -6.36
C HIS A 91 -29.17 -58.56 -5.87
N GLU A 92 -30.15 -57.77 -5.45
CA GLU A 92 -31.44 -58.27 -5.00
C GLU A 92 -32.30 -58.87 -6.11
N HIS A 93 -32.11 -58.44 -7.35
CA HIS A 93 -32.83 -58.94 -8.51
C HIS A 93 -32.18 -60.17 -9.17
N GLU A 94 -30.98 -60.52 -8.78
CA GLU A 94 -30.33 -61.75 -9.21
C GLU A 94 -30.70 -62.89 -8.30
#